data_822cca92af4fa7155d5cfb3271e3f497
#
_entry.id   822cca92af4fa7155d5cfb3271e3f497
#
_cell.length_a   1.000
_cell.length_b   1.000
_cell.length_c   1.000
_cell.angle_alpha   90.00
_cell.angle_beta   90.00
_cell.angle_gamma   90.00
#
_symmetry.space_group_name_H-M   'P 1'
#
loop_
_entity.id
_entity.type
_entity.pdbx_description
1 polymer ?
#
loop_
_entity_poly.entity_id
_entity_poly.type
_entity_poly.pdbx_seq_one_letter_code
_entity_poly.pdbx_strand_id
1 'polypeptide(L)'
;AAHPLYTILTPELLPDMINSMLLHAECQGYLPIWTLWGKETHCMIGNHAVPVIVEACLKDFPGIDVEQAYHWIKNSLTVSHFKYDTEVYDRYGYFPFDIIEEESVSRTLEGAYDDYCAAQLARKLGKDEDYAFFMNRSGSYKELFDTQTGLMRGKDSNGNWRTPFNAFH
;
A
#
# COMPACT_ATOMS: atom_id res chain seq x y z
N ALA A 1 7.24 9.93 -5.40
CA ALA A 1 8.61 10.31 -5.83
C ALA A 1 9.13 11.58 -5.14
N ALA A 2 8.26 12.52 -4.72
CA ALA A 2 8.72 13.77 -4.10
C ALA A 2 9.23 13.56 -2.66
N HIS A 3 8.52 12.80 -1.83
CA HIS A 3 8.86 12.61 -0.42
C HIS A 3 10.25 12.01 -0.18
N PRO A 4 10.73 10.99 -0.93
CA PRO A 4 12.12 10.54 -0.81
C PRO A 4 13.13 11.65 -1.04
N LEU A 5 12.86 12.57 -1.97
CA LEU A 5 13.71 13.74 -2.21
C LEU A 5 13.67 14.72 -1.03
N TYR A 6 12.52 14.89 -0.38
CA TYR A 6 12.39 15.77 0.80
C TYR A 6 13.19 15.27 1.99
N THR A 7 13.47 13.98 2.10
CA THR A 7 14.39 13.46 3.14
C THR A 7 15.80 14.04 3.01
N ILE A 8 16.16 14.58 1.86
CA ILE A 8 17.46 15.16 1.55
C ILE A 8 17.39 16.70 1.49
N LEU A 9 16.40 17.26 0.79
CA LEU A 9 16.34 18.68 0.49
C LEU A 9 15.71 19.52 1.62
N THR A 10 14.72 18.97 2.31
CA THR A 10 13.95 19.67 3.36
C THR A 10 13.65 18.74 4.54
N PRO A 11 14.68 18.12 5.13
CA PRO A 11 14.49 17.13 6.18
C PRO A 11 13.76 17.69 7.41
N GLU A 12 13.89 18.98 7.66
CA GLU A 12 13.24 19.68 8.77
C GLU A 12 11.70 19.78 8.63
N LEU A 13 11.17 19.73 7.41
CA LEU A 13 9.72 19.81 7.15
C LEU A 13 9.07 18.42 7.06
N LEU A 14 9.87 17.37 6.91
CA LEU A 14 9.34 16.02 6.70
C LEU A 14 8.48 15.52 7.87
N PRO A 15 8.86 15.70 9.14
CA PRO A 15 8.02 15.27 10.27
C PRO A 15 6.64 15.92 10.28
N ASP A 16 6.51 17.19 9.90
CA ASP A 16 5.22 17.87 9.84
C ASP A 16 4.33 17.29 8.73
N MET A 17 4.93 16.93 7.59
CA MET A 17 4.21 16.25 6.50
C MET A 17 3.70 14.87 6.94
N ILE A 18 4.53 14.09 7.62
CA ILE A 18 4.16 12.77 8.15
C ILE A 18 3.04 12.90 9.19
N ASN A 19 3.21 13.79 10.18
CA ASN A 19 2.21 14.01 11.23
C ASN A 19 0.88 14.49 10.65
N SER A 20 0.88 15.27 9.57
CA SER A 20 -0.34 15.63 8.85
C SER A 20 -1.05 14.42 8.27
N MET A 21 -0.31 13.43 7.72
CA MET A 21 -0.90 12.18 7.23
C MET A 21 -1.48 11.33 8.37
N LEU A 22 -0.82 11.31 9.53
CA LEU A 22 -1.32 10.60 10.72
C LEU A 22 -2.60 11.24 11.26
N LEU A 23 -2.68 12.57 11.30
CA LEU A 23 -3.91 13.30 11.66
C LEU A 23 -5.07 13.01 10.70
N HIS A 24 -4.79 12.89 9.39
CA HIS A 24 -5.81 12.43 8.43
C HIS A 24 -6.32 11.04 8.77
N ALA A 25 -5.42 10.11 9.12
CA ALA A 25 -5.81 8.76 9.51
C ALA A 25 -6.68 8.74 10.77
N GLU A 26 -6.39 9.57 11.76
CA GLU A 26 -7.24 9.73 12.96
C GLU A 26 -8.66 10.20 12.60
N CYS A 27 -8.80 11.07 11.61
CA CYS A 27 -10.10 11.60 11.20
C CYS A 27 -10.94 10.63 10.39
N GLN A 28 -10.32 9.80 9.51
CA GLN A 28 -11.04 8.98 8.54
C GLN A 28 -10.89 7.46 8.76
N GLY A 29 -10.00 7.03 9.66
CA GLY A 29 -9.79 5.63 10.01
C GLY A 29 -8.73 4.89 9.17
N TYR A 30 -8.09 5.54 8.21
CA TYR A 30 -7.00 4.99 7.39
C TYR A 30 -6.11 6.12 6.84
N LEU A 31 -4.90 5.79 6.42
CA LEU A 31 -3.95 6.76 5.87
C LEU A 31 -4.46 7.39 4.56
N PRO A 32 -4.12 8.66 4.29
CA PRO A 32 -4.59 9.35 3.10
C PRO A 32 -4.06 8.71 1.81
N ILE A 33 -4.91 8.67 0.78
CA ILE A 33 -4.56 8.19 -0.56
C ILE A 33 -4.27 9.39 -1.47
N TRP A 34 -5.24 10.31 -1.59
CA TRP A 34 -5.08 11.54 -2.36
C TRP A 34 -5.99 12.64 -1.84
N THR A 35 -5.51 13.40 -0.88
CA THR A 35 -6.29 14.47 -0.27
C THR A 35 -6.24 15.76 -1.06
N LEU A 36 -7.41 16.36 -1.31
CA LEU A 36 -7.56 17.70 -1.87
C LEU A 36 -8.52 18.51 -0.99
N TRP A 37 -8.15 19.75 -0.70
CA TRP A 37 -8.96 20.68 0.13
C TRP A 37 -9.41 20.07 1.46
N GLY A 38 -8.52 19.31 2.11
CA GLY A 38 -8.79 18.69 3.40
C GLY A 38 -9.74 17.48 3.35
N LYS A 39 -10.01 16.92 2.18
CA LYS A 39 -10.84 15.73 2.00
C LYS A 39 -10.14 14.68 1.17
N GLU A 40 -10.36 13.41 1.51
CA GLU A 40 -9.92 12.27 0.70
C GLU A 40 -10.75 12.20 -0.59
N THR A 41 -10.09 12.03 -1.74
CA THR A 41 -10.74 11.95 -3.06
C THR A 41 -10.77 10.54 -3.62
N HIS A 42 -9.98 9.62 -3.09
CA HIS A 42 -9.84 8.24 -3.57
C HIS A 42 -9.52 8.11 -5.07
N CYS A 43 -8.86 9.12 -5.64
CA CYS A 43 -8.63 9.14 -7.09
C CYS A 43 -7.44 8.31 -7.53
N MET A 44 -6.64 7.80 -6.59
CA MET A 44 -5.47 6.95 -6.87
C MET A 44 -5.66 5.54 -6.33
N ILE A 45 -4.83 4.63 -6.83
CA ILE A 45 -4.67 3.25 -6.35
C ILE A 45 -3.49 3.15 -5.38
N GLY A 46 -3.48 2.09 -4.55
CA GLY A 46 -2.48 1.90 -3.50
C GLY A 46 -2.67 2.88 -2.34
N ASN A 47 -1.85 2.72 -1.32
CA ASN A 47 -1.80 3.66 -0.19
C ASN A 47 -0.38 4.18 -0.01
N HIS A 48 0.03 5.08 -0.90
CA HIS A 48 1.41 5.57 -0.96
C HIS A 48 1.83 6.48 0.21
N ALA A 49 0.94 6.80 1.14
CA ALA A 49 1.32 7.32 2.44
C ALA A 49 2.14 6.28 3.23
N VAL A 50 1.86 4.97 3.04
CA VAL A 50 2.59 3.88 3.70
C VAL A 50 4.09 3.94 3.42
N PRO A 51 4.59 3.84 2.17
CA PRO A 51 6.02 3.89 1.91
C PRO A 51 6.67 5.20 2.34
N VAL A 52 5.96 6.32 2.25
CA VAL A 52 6.46 7.64 2.68
C VAL A 52 6.69 7.68 4.18
N ILE A 53 5.72 7.23 4.98
CA ILE A 53 5.82 7.18 6.45
C ILE A 53 6.88 6.16 6.87
N VAL A 54 6.87 4.98 6.24
CA VAL A 54 7.87 3.92 6.53
C VAL A 54 9.28 4.42 6.28
N GLU A 55 9.55 5.11 5.17
CA GLU A 55 10.88 5.65 4.88
C GLU A 55 11.33 6.62 5.96
N ALA A 56 10.46 7.54 6.39
CA ALA A 56 10.76 8.48 7.45
C ALA A 56 11.06 7.78 8.79
N CYS A 57 10.26 6.77 9.15
CA CYS A 57 10.46 5.97 10.36
C CYS A 57 11.74 5.12 10.30
N LEU A 58 12.07 4.54 9.15
CA LEU A 58 13.30 3.74 8.97
C LEU A 58 14.57 4.59 9.04
N LYS A 59 14.49 5.86 8.62
CA LYS A 59 15.58 6.84 8.68
C LYS A 59 15.67 7.59 10.01
N ASP A 60 14.85 7.23 10.99
CA ASP A 60 14.84 7.82 12.34
C ASP A 60 14.63 9.34 12.35
N PHE A 61 13.74 9.86 11.50
CA PHE A 61 13.38 11.27 11.55
C PHE A 61 12.74 11.62 12.90
N PRO A 62 13.22 12.68 13.58
CA PRO A 62 12.70 13.07 14.90
C PRO A 62 11.28 13.64 14.80
N GLY A 63 10.51 13.55 15.89
CA GLY A 63 9.19 14.17 15.98
C GLY A 63 8.06 13.36 15.35
N ILE A 64 8.31 12.09 15.00
CA ILE A 64 7.32 11.14 14.51
C ILE A 64 7.09 10.08 15.60
N ASP A 65 5.84 9.87 16.01
CA ASP A 65 5.46 8.72 16.84
C ASP A 65 5.41 7.46 15.98
N VAL A 66 6.46 6.65 16.06
CA VAL A 66 6.64 5.46 15.20
C VAL A 66 5.61 4.38 15.50
N GLU A 67 5.18 4.21 16.77
CA GLU A 67 4.15 3.24 17.12
C GLU A 67 2.77 3.67 16.60
N GLN A 68 2.43 4.95 16.68
CA GLN A 68 1.22 5.50 16.10
C GLN A 68 1.25 5.38 14.56
N ALA A 69 2.38 5.68 13.94
CA ALA A 69 2.57 5.53 12.51
C ALA A 69 2.37 4.08 12.08
N TYR A 70 2.97 3.13 12.81
CA TYR A 70 2.80 1.71 12.54
C TYR A 70 1.34 1.25 12.74
N HIS A 71 0.66 1.73 13.78
CA HIS A 71 -0.76 1.45 13.99
C HIS A 71 -1.59 1.81 12.76
N TRP A 72 -1.44 3.01 12.24
CA TRP A 72 -2.20 3.47 11.07
C TRP A 72 -1.80 2.77 9.77
N ILE A 73 -0.52 2.42 9.59
CA ILE A 73 -0.07 1.60 8.47
C ILE A 73 -0.77 0.24 8.51
N LYS A 74 -0.67 -0.47 9.64
CA LYS A 74 -1.30 -1.78 9.80
C LYS A 74 -2.81 -1.70 9.58
N ASN A 75 -3.49 -0.74 10.20
CA ASN A 75 -4.93 -0.56 10.04
C ASN A 75 -5.32 -0.32 8.58
N SER A 76 -4.61 0.55 7.86
CA SER A 76 -4.88 0.85 6.45
C SER A 76 -4.71 -0.35 5.52
N LEU A 77 -3.84 -1.30 5.88
CA LEU A 77 -3.55 -2.48 5.06
C LEU A 77 -4.32 -3.75 5.48
N THR A 78 -5.00 -3.73 6.63
CA THR A 78 -5.69 -4.93 7.16
C THR A 78 -7.18 -4.72 7.45
N VAL A 79 -7.67 -3.49 7.35
CA VAL A 79 -9.09 -3.16 7.51
C VAL A 79 -9.61 -2.60 6.19
N SER A 80 -10.69 -3.20 5.67
CA SER A 80 -11.30 -2.75 4.42
C SER A 80 -11.80 -1.31 4.52
N HIS A 81 -11.49 -0.52 3.50
CA HIS A 81 -11.98 0.84 3.32
C HIS A 81 -12.25 1.11 1.84
N PHE A 82 -12.75 2.30 1.50
CA PHE A 82 -13.11 2.61 0.13
C PHE A 82 -11.95 2.35 -0.84
N LYS A 83 -12.20 1.60 -1.90
CA LYS A 83 -11.22 1.15 -2.92
C LYS A 83 -10.10 0.22 -2.42
N TYR A 84 -10.15 -0.27 -1.16
CA TYR A 84 -9.20 -1.25 -0.67
C TYR A 84 -9.96 -2.36 0.09
N ASP A 85 -10.26 -3.43 -0.62
CA ASP A 85 -11.03 -4.57 -0.11
C ASP A 85 -10.07 -5.67 0.38
N THR A 86 -9.75 -5.63 1.67
CA THR A 86 -8.82 -6.57 2.29
C THR A 86 -9.36 -8.00 2.30
N GLU A 87 -10.68 -8.20 2.40
CA GLU A 87 -11.27 -9.53 2.41
C GLU A 87 -11.09 -10.23 1.06
N VAL A 88 -11.23 -9.49 -0.04
CA VAL A 88 -10.95 -10.00 -1.39
C VAL A 88 -9.47 -10.28 -1.54
N TYR A 89 -8.61 -9.35 -1.12
CA TYR A 89 -7.17 -9.52 -1.23
C TYR A 89 -6.65 -10.71 -0.44
N ASP A 90 -7.08 -10.88 0.80
CA ASP A 90 -6.67 -11.99 1.68
C ASP A 90 -7.20 -13.35 1.17
N ARG A 91 -8.39 -13.35 0.57
CA ARG A 91 -8.99 -14.58 0.05
C ARG A 91 -8.29 -15.12 -1.19
N TYR A 92 -7.93 -14.25 -2.13
CA TYR A 92 -7.41 -14.65 -3.44
C TYR A 92 -5.89 -14.47 -3.58
N GLY A 93 -5.27 -13.68 -2.71
CA GLY A 93 -3.86 -13.28 -2.84
C GLY A 93 -3.61 -12.26 -3.94
N TYR A 94 -4.66 -11.77 -4.61
CA TYR A 94 -4.67 -10.69 -5.60
C TYR A 94 -6.09 -10.15 -5.73
N PHE A 95 -6.28 -9.06 -6.46
CA PHE A 95 -7.61 -8.55 -6.80
C PHE A 95 -8.08 -9.16 -8.13
N PRO A 96 -9.07 -10.09 -8.13
CA PRO A 96 -9.62 -10.66 -9.35
C PRO A 96 -10.39 -9.62 -10.16
N PHE A 97 -10.16 -9.58 -11.49
CA PHE A 97 -10.78 -8.57 -12.35
C PHE A 97 -12.30 -8.75 -12.54
N ASP A 98 -12.85 -9.91 -12.24
CA ASP A 98 -14.30 -10.21 -12.26
C ASP A 98 -15.01 -9.80 -10.96
N ILE A 99 -14.27 -9.47 -9.91
CA ILE A 99 -14.79 -8.94 -8.63
C ILE A 99 -14.46 -7.46 -8.51
N ILE A 100 -13.20 -7.10 -8.78
CA ILE A 100 -12.71 -5.71 -8.79
C ILE A 100 -12.44 -5.33 -10.24
N GLU A 101 -13.43 -4.73 -10.90
CA GLU A 101 -13.36 -4.43 -12.34
C GLU A 101 -12.30 -3.40 -12.70
N GLU A 102 -12.14 -2.39 -11.82
CA GLU A 102 -11.22 -1.29 -12.07
C GLU A 102 -9.83 -1.56 -11.48
N GLU A 103 -8.79 -1.46 -12.32
CA GLU A 103 -7.40 -1.40 -11.90
C GLU A 103 -6.91 -2.60 -11.07
N SER A 104 -7.53 -3.78 -11.24
CA SER A 104 -7.27 -4.96 -10.40
C SER A 104 -5.79 -5.37 -10.35
N VAL A 105 -5.09 -5.30 -11.49
CA VAL A 105 -3.64 -5.59 -11.57
C VAL A 105 -2.85 -4.55 -10.79
N SER A 106 -3.06 -3.27 -11.08
CA SER A 106 -2.35 -2.17 -10.42
C SER A 106 -2.58 -2.19 -8.91
N ARG A 107 -3.81 -2.42 -8.45
CA ARG A 107 -4.13 -2.54 -7.02
C ARG A 107 -3.35 -3.67 -6.35
N THR A 108 -3.21 -4.81 -7.02
CA THR A 108 -2.41 -5.92 -6.49
C THR A 108 -0.93 -5.56 -6.39
N LEU A 109 -0.37 -4.92 -7.42
CA LEU A 109 1.04 -4.52 -7.44
C LEU A 109 1.36 -3.48 -6.39
N GLU A 110 0.52 -2.45 -6.27
CA GLU A 110 0.69 -1.39 -5.27
C GLU A 110 0.48 -1.92 -3.85
N GLY A 111 -0.53 -2.77 -3.63
CA GLY A 111 -0.74 -3.42 -2.33
C GLY A 111 0.44 -4.30 -1.91
N ALA A 112 1.04 -5.04 -2.85
CA ALA A 112 2.23 -5.83 -2.57
C ALA A 112 3.45 -4.97 -2.20
N TYR A 113 3.59 -3.80 -2.81
CA TYR A 113 4.64 -2.83 -2.46
C TYR A 113 4.41 -2.21 -1.08
N ASP A 114 3.18 -1.79 -0.80
CA ASP A 114 2.81 -1.25 0.50
C ASP A 114 3.04 -2.27 1.62
N ASP A 115 2.69 -3.54 1.40
CA ASP A 115 2.95 -4.65 2.32
C ASP A 115 4.44 -4.85 2.58
N TYR A 116 5.27 -4.81 1.53
CA TYR A 116 6.72 -4.88 1.70
C TYR A 116 7.24 -3.75 2.59
N CYS A 117 6.77 -2.53 2.39
CA CYS A 117 7.17 -1.39 3.20
C CYS A 117 6.73 -1.58 4.67
N ALA A 118 5.48 -1.99 4.91
CA ALA A 118 4.97 -2.28 6.25
C ALA A 118 5.78 -3.36 6.96
N ALA A 119 6.17 -4.41 6.24
CA ALA A 119 7.04 -5.46 6.77
C ALA A 119 8.38 -4.92 7.26
N GLN A 120 9.03 -4.01 6.51
CA GLN A 120 10.31 -3.46 6.92
C GLN A 120 10.18 -2.67 8.25
N LEU A 121 9.09 -1.92 8.42
CA LEU A 121 8.86 -1.22 9.68
C LEU A 121 8.50 -2.18 10.82
N ALA A 122 7.67 -3.20 10.56
CA ALA A 122 7.36 -4.24 11.53
C ALA A 122 8.64 -4.92 12.05
N ARG A 123 9.57 -5.25 11.15
CA ARG A 123 10.87 -5.82 11.50
C ARG A 123 11.69 -4.88 12.40
N LYS A 124 11.76 -3.59 12.08
CA LYS A 124 12.44 -2.58 12.89
C LYS A 124 11.88 -2.52 14.31
N LEU A 125 10.56 -2.69 14.44
CA LEU A 125 9.83 -2.64 15.71
C LEU A 125 9.80 -3.98 16.47
N GLY A 126 10.41 -5.05 15.93
CA GLY A 126 10.42 -6.38 16.54
C GLY A 126 9.04 -7.07 16.53
N LYS A 127 8.16 -6.71 15.60
CA LYS A 127 6.82 -7.29 15.44
C LYS A 127 6.89 -8.47 14.43
N ASP A 128 7.44 -9.60 14.89
CA ASP A 128 7.81 -10.72 14.01
C ASP A 128 6.62 -11.36 13.29
N GLU A 129 5.46 -11.48 13.94
CA GLU A 129 4.25 -12.03 13.32
C GLU A 129 3.76 -11.14 12.18
N ASP A 130 3.71 -9.83 12.41
CA ASP A 130 3.32 -8.85 11.39
C ASP A 130 4.34 -8.79 10.25
N TYR A 131 5.63 -8.89 10.56
CA TYR A 131 6.67 -9.00 9.55
C TYR A 131 6.45 -10.20 8.64
N ALA A 132 6.20 -11.37 9.23
CA ALA A 132 5.96 -12.59 8.46
C ALA A 132 4.68 -12.48 7.60
N PHE A 133 3.60 -11.92 8.16
CA PHE A 133 2.35 -11.69 7.44
C PHE A 133 2.54 -10.77 6.23
N PHE A 134 3.07 -9.58 6.42
CA PHE A 134 3.26 -8.60 5.35
C PHE A 134 4.29 -9.06 4.31
N MET A 135 5.39 -9.71 4.74
CA MET A 135 6.37 -10.26 3.80
C MET A 135 5.78 -11.36 2.92
N ASN A 136 4.92 -12.21 3.46
CA ASN A 136 4.23 -13.23 2.67
C ASN A 136 3.31 -12.57 1.63
N ARG A 137 2.48 -11.62 2.07
CA ARG A 137 1.51 -10.94 1.21
C ARG A 137 2.18 -10.01 0.17
N SER A 138 3.35 -9.46 0.47
CA SER A 138 4.14 -8.70 -0.49
C SER A 138 4.57 -9.50 -1.73
N GLY A 139 4.50 -10.84 -1.67
CA GLY A 139 4.75 -11.72 -2.80
C GLY A 139 3.60 -11.83 -3.81
N SER A 140 2.44 -11.26 -3.52
CA SER A 140 1.19 -11.36 -4.32
C SER A 140 1.34 -10.94 -5.78
N TYR A 141 2.23 -9.98 -6.07
CA TYR A 141 2.50 -9.57 -7.46
C TYR A 141 2.91 -10.74 -8.37
N LYS A 142 3.51 -11.79 -7.82
CA LYS A 142 3.95 -12.99 -8.58
C LYS A 142 2.77 -13.77 -9.17
N GLU A 143 1.61 -13.69 -8.50
CA GLU A 143 0.38 -14.35 -8.98
C GLU A 143 -0.10 -13.76 -10.31
N LEU A 144 0.23 -12.53 -10.60
CA LEU A 144 -0.20 -11.82 -11.82
C LEU A 144 0.90 -11.75 -12.89
N PHE A 145 2.07 -12.35 -12.67
CA PHE A 145 3.12 -12.41 -13.68
C PHE A 145 2.88 -13.58 -14.64
N ASP A 146 2.48 -13.27 -15.87
CA ASP A 146 2.27 -14.26 -16.94
C ASP A 146 3.61 -14.58 -17.63
N THR A 147 4.16 -15.75 -17.33
CA THR A 147 5.45 -16.19 -17.88
C THR A 147 5.43 -16.43 -19.39
N GLN A 148 4.24 -16.59 -20.00
CA GLN A 148 4.12 -16.78 -21.45
C GLN A 148 4.27 -15.45 -22.19
N THR A 149 3.71 -14.37 -21.62
CA THR A 149 3.79 -13.04 -22.22
C THR A 149 4.97 -12.23 -21.68
N GLY A 150 5.50 -12.59 -20.51
CA GLY A 150 6.51 -11.81 -19.78
C GLY A 150 5.98 -10.52 -19.17
N LEU A 151 4.64 -10.39 -19.02
CA LEU A 151 3.96 -9.16 -18.56
C LEU A 151 3.05 -9.47 -17.38
N MET A 152 2.69 -8.41 -16.63
CA MET A 152 1.63 -8.47 -15.63
C MET A 152 0.28 -8.55 -16.32
N ARG A 153 -0.56 -9.50 -15.89
CA ARG A 153 -1.86 -9.79 -16.50
C ARG A 153 -2.88 -10.12 -15.42
N GLY A 154 -4.12 -9.66 -15.58
CA GLY A 154 -5.19 -9.93 -14.63
C GLY A 154 -5.65 -11.39 -14.66
N LYS A 155 -6.02 -11.91 -13.48
CA LYS A 155 -6.72 -13.17 -13.30
C LYS A 155 -8.13 -12.95 -12.77
N ASP A 156 -9.05 -13.84 -13.13
CA ASP A 156 -10.38 -13.91 -12.53
C ASP A 156 -10.35 -14.64 -11.15
N SER A 157 -11.48 -14.71 -10.48
CA SER A 157 -11.63 -15.41 -9.18
C SER A 157 -11.41 -16.93 -9.24
N ASN A 158 -11.35 -17.51 -10.44
CA ASN A 158 -11.04 -18.92 -10.68
C ASN A 158 -9.56 -19.14 -11.08
N GLY A 159 -8.74 -18.06 -11.14
CA GLY A 159 -7.35 -18.12 -11.53
C GLY A 159 -7.08 -18.13 -13.05
N ASN A 160 -8.11 -17.90 -13.87
CA ASN A 160 -7.93 -17.83 -15.31
C ASN A 160 -7.44 -16.46 -15.76
N TRP A 161 -6.50 -16.44 -16.70
CA TRP A 161 -5.98 -15.22 -17.28
C TRP A 161 -7.03 -14.45 -18.09
N ARG A 162 -7.04 -13.12 -17.94
CA ARG A 162 -7.93 -12.24 -18.72
C ARG A 162 -7.67 -12.42 -20.22
N THR A 163 -8.72 -12.68 -20.99
CA THR A 163 -8.67 -12.87 -22.45
C THR A 163 -9.84 -12.12 -23.08
N PRO A 164 -9.62 -11.34 -24.18
CA PRO A 164 -8.32 -11.06 -24.78
C PRO A 164 -7.41 -10.23 -23.89
N PHE A 165 -6.10 -10.30 -24.11
CA PHE A 165 -5.12 -9.52 -23.39
C PHE A 165 -4.51 -8.43 -24.28
N ASN A 166 -4.52 -7.20 -23.79
CA ASN A 166 -3.84 -6.07 -24.40
C ASN A 166 -3.06 -5.33 -23.28
N ALA A 167 -1.74 -5.26 -23.43
CA ALA A 167 -0.87 -4.61 -22.43
C ALA A 167 -1.04 -3.09 -22.35
N PHE A 168 -1.80 -2.48 -23.28
CA PHE A 168 -2.06 -1.03 -23.33
C PHE A 168 -3.47 -0.66 -22.85
N HIS A 169 -4.21 -1.61 -22.29
CA HIS A 169 -5.56 -1.42 -21.75
C HIS A 169 -5.69 -2.02 -20.35
#